data_99bde2fd33c45bd0d8673e7309c211f1
#
_entry.id   99bde2fd33c45bd0d8673e7309c211f1
#
_cell.length_a   1.000
_cell.length_b   1.000
_cell.length_c   1.000
_cell.angle_alpha   90.00
_cell.angle_beta   90.00
_cell.angle_gamma   90.00
#
_symmetry.space_group_name_H-M   'P 1'
#
loop_
_entity.id
_entity.type
_entity.pdbx_description
1 polymer ?
#
loop_
_entity_poly.entity_id
_entity_poly.type
_entity_poly.pdbx_seq_one_letter_code
_entity_poly.pdbx_strand_id
1 'polypeptide(L)'
;MTTSTSTSTGGAAITPELEALAEAVSRRRNFAIISHPDAGKTTLTEKLLLYGGAIQQAGAVKAKGEQRKVTSDWMELEKQRGISITSTVLQFDYAGSTINLLDTPGHQDFSEDTYRTLAAADNAVMLEDAAKGLEPQTRKLFEVCRMRRIPIFTFINKMDRPGREPLELLDEIEQELGLACWPVNWPIGSGDRFRGVIDRRSKQVVLFERAERGKQSNERRLD
;
A
#
# COMPACT_ATOMS: atom_id res chain seq x y z
N MET A 1 -4.33 -17.08 -65.32
CA MET A 1 -5.41 -17.24 -64.32
C MET A 1 -4.74 -17.39 -62.95
N THR A 2 -4.63 -16.29 -62.21
CA THR A 2 -4.03 -16.23 -60.89
C THR A 2 -5.14 -15.92 -59.89
N THR A 3 -5.55 -16.94 -59.12
CA THR A 3 -6.53 -16.82 -58.06
C THR A 3 -5.85 -16.26 -56.82
N SER A 4 -6.16 -15.01 -56.47
CA SER A 4 -5.81 -14.38 -55.22
C SER A 4 -6.77 -14.82 -54.12
N THR A 5 -6.31 -15.64 -53.18
CA THR A 5 -7.02 -15.99 -51.93
C THR A 5 -6.80 -14.84 -50.93
N SER A 6 -7.85 -14.06 -50.75
CA SER A 6 -7.94 -13.09 -49.64
C SER A 6 -8.25 -13.80 -48.34
N THR A 7 -7.27 -13.93 -47.45
CA THR A 7 -7.47 -14.33 -46.06
C THR A 7 -8.12 -13.18 -45.28
N SER A 8 -9.41 -13.23 -45.08
CA SER A 8 -10.15 -12.37 -44.17
C SER A 8 -9.79 -12.80 -42.72
N THR A 9 -8.97 -12.01 -42.03
CA THR A 9 -8.82 -12.09 -40.59
C THR A 9 -10.12 -11.62 -39.94
N GLY A 10 -11.00 -12.56 -39.61
CA GLY A 10 -12.20 -12.30 -38.83
C GLY A 10 -11.84 -11.77 -37.45
N GLY A 11 -11.92 -10.47 -37.27
CA GLY A 11 -11.94 -9.88 -35.93
C GLY A 11 -13.19 -10.38 -35.21
N ALA A 12 -13.03 -11.10 -34.12
CA ALA A 12 -14.14 -11.52 -33.29
C ALA A 12 -14.93 -10.27 -32.87
N ALA A 13 -16.23 -10.22 -33.19
CA ALA A 13 -17.09 -9.12 -32.79
C ALA A 13 -17.07 -9.05 -31.25
N ILE A 14 -16.70 -7.89 -30.71
CA ILE A 14 -16.71 -7.65 -29.26
C ILE A 14 -18.17 -7.66 -28.82
N THR A 15 -18.55 -8.62 -28.00
CA THR A 15 -19.90 -8.72 -27.45
C THR A 15 -20.09 -7.71 -26.31
N PRO A 16 -21.31 -7.23 -26.02
CA PRO A 16 -21.58 -6.34 -24.88
C PRO A 16 -21.09 -6.91 -23.54
N GLU A 17 -21.09 -8.23 -23.39
CA GLU A 17 -20.54 -8.92 -22.21
C GLU A 17 -19.02 -8.76 -22.09
N LEU A 18 -18.30 -8.84 -23.21
CA LEU A 18 -16.85 -8.64 -23.28
C LEU A 18 -16.48 -7.18 -22.99
N GLU A 19 -17.27 -6.23 -23.45
CA GLU A 19 -17.10 -4.80 -23.15
C GLU A 19 -17.30 -4.53 -21.65
N ALA A 20 -18.37 -5.04 -21.06
CA ALA A 20 -18.65 -4.94 -19.63
C ALA A 20 -17.55 -5.58 -18.77
N LEU A 21 -17.04 -6.73 -19.20
CA LEU A 21 -15.91 -7.40 -18.53
C LEU A 21 -14.63 -6.56 -18.62
N ALA A 22 -14.31 -6.04 -19.80
CA ALA A 22 -13.14 -5.19 -20.02
C ALA A 22 -13.21 -3.91 -19.16
N GLU A 23 -14.38 -3.28 -19.07
CA GLU A 23 -14.61 -2.15 -18.19
C GLU A 23 -14.41 -2.53 -16.71
N ALA A 24 -15.00 -3.63 -16.26
CA ALA A 24 -14.83 -4.11 -14.87
C ALA A 24 -13.37 -4.40 -14.54
N VAL A 25 -12.61 -5.00 -15.47
CA VAL A 25 -11.17 -5.26 -15.30
C VAL A 25 -10.38 -3.95 -15.26
N SER A 26 -10.68 -3.00 -16.16
CA SER A 26 -9.98 -1.71 -16.24
C SER A 26 -10.10 -0.87 -14.96
N ARG A 27 -11.16 -1.06 -14.18
CA ARG A 27 -11.43 -0.37 -12.91
C ARG A 27 -10.77 -1.02 -11.70
N ARG A 28 -10.28 -2.26 -11.80
CA ARG A 28 -9.66 -2.97 -10.68
C ARG A 28 -8.22 -2.56 -10.46
N ARG A 29 -7.83 -2.45 -9.19
CA ARG A 29 -6.46 -2.18 -8.76
C ARG A 29 -6.11 -3.14 -7.64
N ASN A 30 -5.17 -4.04 -7.89
CA ASN A 30 -4.73 -5.04 -6.93
C ASN A 30 -3.34 -4.67 -6.42
N PHE A 31 -3.19 -4.45 -5.14
CA PHE A 31 -1.87 -4.22 -4.57
C PHE A 31 -1.69 -4.90 -3.22
N ALA A 32 -0.46 -5.28 -2.93
CA ALA A 32 -0.05 -5.85 -1.66
C ALA A 32 0.73 -4.82 -0.84
N ILE A 33 0.65 -4.89 0.50
CA ILE A 33 1.54 -4.13 1.38
C ILE A 33 2.62 -5.06 1.90
N ILE A 34 3.87 -4.74 1.61
CA ILE A 34 5.05 -5.43 2.12
C ILE A 34 5.74 -4.57 3.18
N SER A 35 6.11 -5.18 4.31
CA SER A 35 6.75 -4.45 5.39
C SER A 35 7.42 -5.39 6.39
N HIS A 36 8.30 -4.82 7.19
CA HIS A 36 8.71 -5.45 8.44
C HIS A 36 7.58 -5.39 9.47
N PRO A 37 7.48 -6.36 10.42
CA PRO A 37 6.60 -6.23 11.58
C PRO A 37 6.79 -4.87 12.29
N ASP A 38 5.72 -4.30 12.80
CA ASP A 38 5.68 -3.00 13.49
C ASP A 38 5.96 -1.75 12.62
N ALA A 39 6.23 -1.87 11.33
CA ALA A 39 6.32 -0.71 10.42
C ALA A 39 5.00 0.08 10.31
N GLY A 40 3.88 -0.53 10.73
CA GLY A 40 2.55 0.10 10.75
C GLY A 40 1.61 -0.38 9.64
N LYS A 41 1.83 -1.60 9.11
CA LYS A 41 1.01 -2.20 8.05
C LYS A 41 -0.47 -2.17 8.40
N THR A 42 -0.87 -2.74 9.52
CA THR A 42 -2.28 -2.77 9.96
C THR A 42 -2.88 -1.37 10.10
N THR A 43 -2.11 -0.42 10.62
CA THR A 43 -2.56 0.98 10.74
C THR A 43 -2.78 1.62 9.37
N LEU A 44 -1.88 1.37 8.40
CA LEU A 44 -2.04 1.86 7.03
C LEU A 44 -3.26 1.23 6.36
N THR A 45 -3.42 -0.09 6.48
CA THR A 45 -4.58 -0.83 5.96
C THR A 45 -5.90 -0.25 6.49
N GLU A 46 -6.00 -0.04 7.81
CA GLU A 46 -7.19 0.56 8.41
C GLU A 46 -7.44 1.99 7.92
N LYS A 47 -6.39 2.78 7.73
CA LYS A 47 -6.52 4.13 7.19
C LYS A 47 -7.00 4.11 5.73
N LEU A 48 -6.49 3.21 4.90
CA LEU A 48 -6.97 3.04 3.52
C LEU A 48 -8.45 2.65 3.48
N LEU A 49 -8.88 1.73 4.33
CA LEU A 49 -10.30 1.35 4.46
C LEU A 49 -11.17 2.53 4.95
N LEU A 50 -10.67 3.32 5.89
CA LEU A 50 -11.35 4.50 6.40
C LEU A 50 -11.53 5.57 5.31
N TYR A 51 -10.47 5.88 4.56
CA TYR A 51 -10.51 6.85 3.46
C TYR A 51 -11.32 6.34 2.26
N GLY A 52 -11.34 5.02 2.04
CA GLY A 52 -12.21 4.36 1.06
C GLY A 52 -13.68 4.26 1.50
N GLY A 53 -14.02 4.71 2.71
CA GLY A 53 -15.39 4.65 3.23
C GLY A 53 -15.86 3.24 3.61
N ALA A 54 -14.98 2.23 3.57
CA ALA A 54 -15.31 0.85 3.91
C ALA A 54 -15.52 0.65 5.43
N ILE A 55 -14.92 1.50 6.25
CA ILE A 55 -15.11 1.54 7.71
C ILE A 55 -15.35 2.98 8.16
N GLN A 56 -16.09 3.14 9.27
CA GLN A 56 -16.40 4.47 9.81
C GLN A 56 -15.37 4.97 10.82
N GLN A 57 -14.60 4.08 11.43
CA GLN A 57 -13.60 4.39 12.43
C GLN A 57 -12.46 3.39 12.39
N ALA A 58 -11.21 3.87 12.35
CA ALA A 58 -10.03 3.03 12.47
C ALA A 58 -9.69 2.78 13.96
N GLY A 59 -9.29 1.55 14.30
CA GLY A 59 -8.77 1.19 15.61
C GLY A 59 -7.31 1.62 15.74
N ALA A 60 -6.88 2.08 16.92
CA ALA A 60 -5.45 2.23 17.19
C ALA A 60 -4.91 0.90 17.72
N VAL A 61 -3.91 0.34 17.06
CA VAL A 61 -3.17 -0.80 17.61
C VAL A 61 -2.41 -0.31 18.83
N LYS A 62 -2.90 -0.61 20.03
CA LYS A 62 -2.20 -0.36 21.28
C LYS A 62 -1.34 -1.56 21.64
N ALA A 63 -0.06 -1.32 21.82
CA ALA A 63 0.76 -2.18 22.66
C ALA A 63 0.25 -2.10 24.09
N LYS A 64 -0.22 -3.22 24.63
CA LYS A 64 -0.65 -3.48 26.02
C LYS A 64 -1.89 -2.71 26.54
N GLY A 65 -2.98 -3.45 26.74
CA GLY A 65 -3.91 -3.27 27.85
C GLY A 65 -5.40 -3.16 27.55
N GLU A 66 -5.88 -2.79 26.37
CA GLU A 66 -7.30 -2.86 26.05
C GLU A 66 -7.51 -3.12 24.54
N GLN A 67 -8.10 -4.27 24.26
CA GLN A 67 -8.38 -4.74 22.92
C GLN A 67 -9.46 -3.88 22.24
N ARG A 68 -9.06 -2.86 21.51
CA ARG A 68 -9.92 -2.35 20.44
C ARG A 68 -9.74 -3.24 19.23
N LYS A 69 -10.85 -3.76 18.71
CA LYS A 69 -10.88 -4.60 17.50
C LYS A 69 -10.17 -3.87 16.35
N VAL A 70 -9.10 -4.45 15.88
CA VAL A 70 -8.46 -4.06 14.61
C VAL A 70 -9.34 -4.62 13.51
N THR A 71 -9.82 -3.77 12.60
CA THR A 71 -10.79 -4.18 11.58
C THR A 71 -10.20 -5.10 10.53
N SER A 72 -8.89 -5.01 10.27
CA SER A 72 -8.18 -5.86 9.30
C SER A 72 -7.82 -7.25 9.84
N ASP A 73 -7.81 -7.45 11.17
CA ASP A 73 -7.47 -8.73 11.80
C ASP A 73 -8.73 -9.45 12.24
N TRP A 74 -9.37 -10.16 11.33
CA TRP A 74 -10.68 -10.80 11.52
C TRP A 74 -10.62 -12.13 12.29
N MET A 75 -9.50 -12.82 12.23
CA MET A 75 -9.35 -14.11 12.92
C MET A 75 -8.95 -13.92 14.38
N GLU A 76 -9.53 -14.74 15.27
CA GLU A 76 -9.32 -14.63 16.70
C GLU A 76 -7.84 -14.85 17.12
N LEU A 77 -7.15 -15.75 16.42
CA LEU A 77 -5.71 -16.00 16.61
C LEU A 77 -4.85 -14.80 16.20
N GLU A 78 -5.22 -14.10 15.15
CA GLU A 78 -4.57 -12.87 14.70
C GLU A 78 -4.79 -11.75 15.72
N LYS A 79 -6.02 -11.63 16.23
CA LYS A 79 -6.35 -10.66 17.27
C LYS A 79 -5.59 -10.87 18.58
N GLN A 80 -5.42 -12.12 19.01
CA GLN A 80 -4.67 -12.45 20.22
C GLN A 80 -3.18 -12.11 20.12
N ARG A 81 -2.60 -12.24 18.93
CA ARG A 81 -1.17 -11.95 18.67
C ARG A 81 -0.93 -10.51 18.23
N GLY A 82 -1.98 -9.77 17.82
CA GLY A 82 -1.87 -8.41 17.26
C GLY A 82 -1.17 -8.35 15.90
N ILE A 83 -1.20 -9.44 15.16
CA ILE A 83 -0.53 -9.64 13.87
C ILE A 83 -1.40 -10.45 12.93
N SER A 84 -1.39 -10.14 11.64
CA SER A 84 -2.03 -10.97 10.62
C SER A 84 -1.21 -12.21 10.31
N ILE A 85 -1.81 -13.40 10.46
CA ILE A 85 -1.18 -14.69 10.19
C ILE A 85 -1.50 -15.18 8.78
N THR A 86 -2.72 -14.90 8.30
CA THR A 86 -3.21 -15.32 6.98
C THR A 86 -3.35 -14.14 6.05
N SER A 87 -3.18 -14.40 4.75
CA SER A 87 -3.42 -13.38 3.72
C SER A 87 -4.91 -13.13 3.56
N THR A 88 -5.31 -11.87 3.66
CA THR A 88 -6.69 -11.43 3.50
C THR A 88 -6.80 -10.46 2.32
N VAL A 89 -7.84 -10.61 1.51
CA VAL A 89 -8.19 -9.63 0.47
C VAL A 89 -9.24 -8.69 1.03
N LEU A 90 -8.91 -7.41 1.10
CA LEU A 90 -9.80 -6.35 1.52
C LEU A 90 -10.20 -5.52 0.30
N GLN A 91 -11.51 -5.42 0.04
CA GLN A 91 -12.03 -4.73 -1.13
C GLN A 91 -12.79 -3.46 -0.73
N PHE A 92 -12.56 -2.38 -1.47
CA PHE A 92 -13.30 -1.13 -1.33
C PHE A 92 -13.24 -0.31 -2.63
N ASP A 93 -14.20 0.60 -2.81
CA ASP A 93 -14.21 1.50 -3.95
C ASP A 93 -13.59 2.84 -3.60
N TYR A 94 -12.76 3.38 -4.48
CA TYR A 94 -12.14 4.68 -4.32
C TYR A 94 -11.89 5.34 -5.68
N ALA A 95 -12.31 6.61 -5.83
CA ALA A 95 -12.10 7.43 -7.03
C ALA A 95 -12.47 6.69 -8.35
N GLY A 96 -13.60 5.97 -8.37
CA GLY A 96 -14.08 5.25 -9.54
C GLY A 96 -13.37 3.92 -9.84
N SER A 97 -12.45 3.50 -8.98
CA SER A 97 -11.75 2.21 -9.07
C SER A 97 -12.15 1.28 -7.93
N THR A 98 -12.20 -0.01 -8.21
CA THR A 98 -12.34 -1.06 -7.19
C THR A 98 -10.96 -1.50 -6.74
N ILE A 99 -10.64 -1.21 -5.51
CA ILE A 99 -9.34 -1.50 -4.88
C ILE A 99 -9.41 -2.86 -4.19
N ASN A 100 -8.49 -3.75 -4.53
CA ASN A 100 -8.26 -5.01 -3.84
C ASN A 100 -6.92 -4.91 -3.12
N LEU A 101 -6.97 -4.73 -1.82
CA LEU A 101 -5.80 -4.71 -0.96
C LEU A 101 -5.52 -6.13 -0.46
N LEU A 102 -4.35 -6.64 -0.82
CA LEU A 102 -3.87 -7.94 -0.40
C LEU A 102 -3.00 -7.76 0.86
N ASP A 103 -3.56 -8.09 2.02
CA ASP A 103 -2.83 -7.99 3.28
C ASP A 103 -1.89 -9.20 3.43
N THR A 104 -0.58 -8.96 3.41
CA THR A 104 0.43 -9.99 3.57
C THR A 104 0.71 -10.26 5.05
N PRO A 105 0.97 -11.51 5.47
CA PRO A 105 1.39 -11.81 6.83
C PRO A 105 2.65 -11.02 7.21
N GLY A 106 2.62 -10.35 8.37
CA GLY A 106 3.74 -9.54 8.86
C GLY A 106 4.83 -10.34 9.59
N HIS A 107 4.71 -11.67 9.70
CA HIS A 107 5.63 -12.52 10.45
C HIS A 107 6.93 -12.82 9.69
N GLN A 108 7.99 -13.11 10.48
CA GLN A 108 9.32 -13.50 9.96
C GLN A 108 9.32 -14.81 9.18
N ASP A 109 8.34 -15.66 9.40
CA ASP A 109 8.19 -16.91 8.66
C ASP A 109 7.62 -16.60 7.28
N PHE A 110 8.50 -16.62 6.28
CA PHE A 110 8.10 -16.61 4.87
C PHE A 110 7.25 -17.83 4.59
N SER A 111 5.95 -17.66 4.79
CA SER A 111 5.00 -18.69 4.43
C SER A 111 4.79 -18.68 2.91
N GLU A 112 4.46 -19.85 2.37
CA GLU A 112 4.00 -20.02 0.99
C GLU A 112 2.87 -19.02 0.66
N ASP A 113 2.07 -18.63 1.66
CA ASP A 113 0.98 -17.66 1.54
C ASP A 113 1.45 -16.28 1.15
N THR A 114 2.60 -15.81 1.63
CA THR A 114 3.18 -14.52 1.20
C THR A 114 3.52 -14.54 -0.29
N TYR A 115 4.12 -15.62 -0.78
CA TYR A 115 4.42 -15.77 -2.21
C TYR A 115 3.17 -15.85 -3.07
N ARG A 116 2.15 -16.57 -2.61
CA ARG A 116 0.85 -16.66 -3.29
C ARG A 116 0.14 -15.31 -3.35
N THR A 117 0.15 -14.58 -2.25
CA THR A 117 -0.44 -13.23 -2.18
C THR A 117 0.25 -12.28 -3.13
N LEU A 118 1.58 -12.24 -3.14
CA LEU A 118 2.35 -11.43 -4.07
C LEU A 118 2.19 -11.87 -5.54
N ALA A 119 1.87 -13.16 -5.78
CA ALA A 119 1.58 -13.61 -7.13
C ALA A 119 0.28 -13.04 -7.71
N ALA A 120 -0.66 -12.65 -6.85
CA ALA A 120 -1.95 -12.06 -7.23
C ALA A 120 -1.92 -10.51 -7.26
N ALA A 121 -0.81 -9.90 -6.84
CA ALA A 121 -0.66 -8.45 -6.79
C ALA A 121 -0.13 -7.89 -8.11
N ASP A 122 -0.75 -6.82 -8.61
CA ASP A 122 -0.26 -6.06 -9.76
C ASP A 122 0.83 -5.06 -9.35
N ASN A 123 0.77 -4.59 -8.11
CA ASN A 123 1.69 -3.61 -7.51
C ASN A 123 1.93 -3.94 -6.04
N ALA A 124 3.01 -3.39 -5.47
CA ALA A 124 3.29 -3.49 -4.05
C ALA A 124 3.53 -2.10 -3.44
N VAL A 125 3.04 -1.91 -2.22
CA VAL A 125 3.40 -0.79 -1.37
C VAL A 125 4.41 -1.30 -0.34
N MET A 126 5.66 -0.85 -0.45
CA MET A 126 6.72 -1.12 0.51
C MET A 126 6.63 -0.09 1.63
N LEU A 127 6.33 -0.55 2.83
CA LEU A 127 6.14 0.30 4.00
C LEU A 127 7.39 0.25 4.89
N GLU A 128 7.96 1.41 5.20
CA GLU A 128 9.12 1.56 6.05
C GLU A 128 8.84 2.44 7.26
N ASP A 129 9.52 2.17 8.35
CA ASP A 129 9.52 3.00 9.55
C ASP A 129 10.61 4.07 9.43
N ALA A 130 10.25 5.35 9.50
CA ALA A 130 11.19 6.46 9.39
C ALA A 130 12.37 6.41 10.41
N ALA A 131 12.17 5.76 11.55
CA ALA A 131 13.22 5.61 12.55
C ALA A 131 14.18 4.47 12.24
N LYS A 132 13.70 3.41 11.57
CA LYS A 132 14.46 2.18 11.37
C LYS A 132 15.03 2.03 9.96
N GLY A 133 14.38 2.63 8.95
CA GLY A 133 14.74 2.47 7.54
C GLY A 133 14.44 1.06 7.02
N LEU A 134 15.29 0.56 6.14
CA LEU A 134 15.17 -0.76 5.52
C LEU A 134 15.49 -1.89 6.51
N GLU A 135 14.47 -2.61 6.92
CA GLU A 135 14.60 -3.76 7.81
C GLU A 135 14.73 -5.09 7.03
N PRO A 136 15.32 -6.15 7.61
CA PRO A 136 15.62 -7.40 6.90
C PRO A 136 14.43 -8.06 6.21
N GLN A 137 13.23 -7.99 6.83
CA GLN A 137 12.02 -8.55 6.25
C GLN A 137 11.59 -7.80 4.99
N THR A 138 11.66 -6.46 5.01
CA THR A 138 11.34 -5.61 3.86
C THR A 138 12.24 -5.94 2.68
N ARG A 139 13.55 -6.11 2.92
CA ARG A 139 14.53 -6.49 1.86
C ARG A 139 14.17 -7.81 1.20
N LYS A 140 13.84 -8.83 2.00
CA LYS A 140 13.45 -10.14 1.46
C LYS A 140 12.19 -10.05 0.60
N LEU A 141 11.17 -9.33 1.07
CA LEU A 141 9.92 -9.14 0.32
C LEU A 141 10.14 -8.31 -0.96
N PHE A 142 11.02 -7.31 -0.89
CA PHE A 142 11.45 -6.56 -2.06
C PHE A 142 12.08 -7.46 -3.13
N GLU A 143 12.98 -8.37 -2.75
CA GLU A 143 13.59 -9.31 -3.69
C GLU A 143 12.55 -10.20 -4.39
N VAL A 144 11.51 -10.62 -3.68
CA VAL A 144 10.39 -11.37 -4.28
C VAL A 144 9.66 -10.52 -5.31
N CYS A 145 9.35 -9.27 -4.98
CA CYS A 145 8.72 -8.34 -5.90
C CYS A 145 9.60 -8.09 -7.13
N ARG A 146 10.91 -7.90 -6.93
CA ARG A 146 11.89 -7.70 -8.02
C ARG A 146 11.95 -8.89 -8.97
N MET A 147 12.06 -10.13 -8.44
CA MET A 147 12.06 -11.33 -9.25
C MET A 147 10.78 -11.48 -10.09
N ARG A 148 9.65 -11.04 -9.57
CA ARG A 148 8.35 -11.09 -10.24
C ARG A 148 8.05 -9.86 -11.08
N ARG A 149 8.94 -8.86 -11.10
CA ARG A 149 8.76 -7.58 -11.80
C ARG A 149 7.51 -6.83 -11.35
N ILE A 150 7.17 -6.94 -10.06
CA ILE A 150 6.04 -6.20 -9.47
C ILE A 150 6.52 -4.76 -9.22
N PRO A 151 5.85 -3.74 -9.78
CA PRO A 151 6.16 -2.34 -9.48
C PRO A 151 5.97 -2.02 -8.00
N ILE A 152 6.88 -1.22 -7.44
CA ILE A 152 6.89 -0.89 -6.01
C ILE A 152 6.71 0.60 -5.81
N PHE A 153 5.81 0.95 -4.90
CA PHE A 153 5.65 2.28 -4.34
C PHE A 153 6.12 2.26 -2.88
N THR A 154 7.12 3.05 -2.55
CA THR A 154 7.64 3.11 -1.17
C THR A 154 6.88 4.14 -0.35
N PHE A 155 6.45 3.75 0.83
CA PHE A 155 5.77 4.60 1.80
C PHE A 155 6.57 4.65 3.11
N ILE A 156 7.19 5.80 3.39
CA ILE A 156 7.92 6.05 4.63
C ILE A 156 6.91 6.52 5.68
N ASN A 157 6.72 5.71 6.70
CA ASN A 157 5.73 5.90 7.75
C ASN A 157 6.34 6.48 9.03
N LYS A 158 5.48 7.01 9.91
CA LYS A 158 5.83 7.52 11.24
C LYS A 158 6.74 8.76 11.22
N MET A 159 6.65 9.58 10.18
CA MET A 159 7.38 10.85 10.10
C MET A 159 7.00 11.85 11.21
N ASP A 160 5.89 11.60 11.91
CA ASP A 160 5.43 12.32 13.11
C ASP A 160 6.15 11.92 14.41
N ARG A 161 7.14 11.04 14.32
CA ARG A 161 7.94 10.56 15.43
C ARG A 161 9.42 10.87 15.18
N PRO A 162 10.26 10.91 16.23
CA PRO A 162 11.70 10.98 16.03
C PRO A 162 12.19 9.86 15.10
N GLY A 163 12.89 10.23 14.05
CA GLY A 163 13.37 9.30 13.03
C GLY A 163 14.58 9.87 12.29
N ARG A 164 14.97 9.16 11.24
CA ARG A 164 16.08 9.53 10.37
C ARG A 164 15.66 10.63 9.41
N GLU A 165 16.64 11.35 8.88
CA GLU A 165 16.39 12.39 7.89
C GLU A 165 15.89 11.78 6.55
N PRO A 166 14.94 12.44 5.88
CA PRO A 166 14.37 11.91 4.63
C PRO A 166 15.39 11.59 3.53
N LEU A 167 16.44 12.39 3.41
CA LEU A 167 17.51 12.15 2.43
C LEU A 167 18.30 10.88 2.75
N GLU A 168 18.60 10.62 4.02
CA GLU A 168 19.31 9.40 4.44
C GLU A 168 18.48 8.14 4.12
N LEU A 169 17.16 8.20 4.28
CA LEU A 169 16.25 7.10 3.95
C LEU A 169 16.20 6.85 2.44
N LEU A 170 16.18 7.89 1.63
CA LEU A 170 16.26 7.77 0.17
C LEU A 170 17.59 7.16 -0.28
N ASP A 171 18.70 7.65 0.26
CA ASP A 171 20.05 7.15 -0.04
C ASP A 171 20.19 5.66 0.31
N GLU A 172 19.63 5.24 1.46
CA GLU A 172 19.61 3.83 1.87
C GLU A 172 18.84 2.97 0.87
N ILE A 173 17.64 3.40 0.44
CA ILE A 173 16.82 2.68 -0.55
C ILE A 173 17.57 2.59 -1.88
N GLU A 174 18.18 3.67 -2.35
CA GLU A 174 18.93 3.70 -3.60
C GLU A 174 20.14 2.78 -3.57
N GLN A 175 20.92 2.84 -2.49
CA GLN A 175 22.15 2.07 -2.35
C GLN A 175 21.89 0.58 -2.13
N GLU A 176 20.95 0.24 -1.27
CA GLU A 176 20.71 -1.15 -0.88
C GLU A 176 19.81 -1.91 -1.83
N LEU A 177 18.79 -1.26 -2.41
CA LEU A 177 17.85 -1.90 -3.32
C LEU A 177 18.18 -1.68 -4.79
N GLY A 178 19.10 -0.76 -5.10
CA GLY A 178 19.45 -0.42 -6.48
C GLY A 178 18.30 0.26 -7.23
N LEU A 179 17.46 1.00 -6.51
CA LEU A 179 16.32 1.73 -7.08
C LEU A 179 16.69 3.21 -7.25
N ALA A 180 16.30 3.83 -8.35
CA ALA A 180 16.31 5.28 -8.46
C ALA A 180 15.04 5.82 -7.79
N CYS A 181 15.18 6.59 -6.73
CA CYS A 181 14.07 7.14 -5.96
C CYS A 181 13.57 8.46 -6.53
N TRP A 182 12.27 8.58 -6.68
CA TRP A 182 11.61 9.84 -7.01
C TRP A 182 10.54 10.16 -5.97
N PRO A 183 10.81 11.07 -5.01
CA PRO A 183 9.85 11.39 -3.97
C PRO A 183 8.63 12.10 -4.57
N VAL A 184 7.45 11.50 -4.42
CA VAL A 184 6.16 12.05 -4.88
C VAL A 184 5.75 13.20 -3.96
N ASN A 185 5.98 13.07 -2.67
CA ASN A 185 5.80 14.11 -1.69
C ASN A 185 7.03 14.27 -0.79
N TRP A 186 7.15 15.42 -0.16
CA TRP A 186 8.25 15.74 0.73
C TRP A 186 7.73 16.20 2.09
N PRO A 187 8.21 15.65 3.22
CA PRO A 187 7.74 16.01 4.54
C PRO A 187 8.12 17.45 4.93
N ILE A 188 7.21 18.13 5.60
CA ILE A 188 7.43 19.45 6.19
C ILE A 188 7.71 19.26 7.68
N GLY A 189 8.99 19.28 8.04
CA GLY A 189 9.46 18.91 9.37
C GLY A 189 9.45 17.40 9.62
N SER A 190 9.96 16.98 10.76
CA SER A 190 10.00 15.60 11.23
C SER A 190 9.73 15.55 12.73
N GLY A 191 9.32 14.39 13.25
CA GLY A 191 8.96 14.21 14.65
C GLY A 191 7.87 15.18 15.11
N ASP A 192 8.06 15.81 16.24
CA ASP A 192 7.09 16.77 16.80
C ASP A 192 6.86 18.02 15.93
N ARG A 193 7.78 18.30 15.01
CA ARG A 193 7.70 19.41 14.06
C ARG A 193 7.02 19.03 12.74
N PHE A 194 6.64 17.77 12.56
CA PHE A 194 5.94 17.34 11.35
C PHE A 194 4.59 18.04 11.23
N ARG A 195 4.36 18.73 10.09
CA ARG A 195 3.15 19.53 9.83
C ARG A 195 2.35 19.04 8.63
N GLY A 196 2.98 18.30 7.71
CA GLY A 196 2.37 17.91 6.47
C GLY A 196 3.40 17.56 5.43
N VAL A 197 3.02 17.68 4.17
CA VAL A 197 3.87 17.35 3.04
C VAL A 197 3.74 18.37 1.92
N ILE A 198 4.77 18.47 1.10
CA ILE A 198 4.72 19.15 -0.19
C ILE A 198 4.44 18.08 -1.24
N ASP A 199 3.30 18.15 -1.91
CA ASP A 199 3.04 17.32 -3.10
C ASP A 199 3.84 17.89 -4.28
N ARG A 200 4.86 17.16 -4.72
CA ARG A 200 5.78 17.60 -5.77
C ARG A 200 5.16 17.55 -7.17
N ARG A 201 4.08 16.81 -7.36
CA ARG A 201 3.37 16.74 -8.64
C ARG A 201 2.48 17.96 -8.84
N SER A 202 1.65 18.28 -7.85
CA SER A 202 0.77 19.45 -7.88
C SER A 202 1.45 20.74 -7.45
N LYS A 203 2.64 20.64 -6.81
CA LYS A 203 3.38 21.74 -6.18
C LYS A 203 2.62 22.42 -5.03
N GLN A 204 1.68 21.70 -4.43
CA GLN A 204 0.86 22.19 -3.33
C GLN A 204 1.42 21.75 -1.98
N VAL A 205 1.23 22.61 -0.99
CA VAL A 205 1.49 22.28 0.42
C VAL A 205 0.23 21.67 1.01
N VAL A 206 0.35 20.46 1.56
CA VAL A 206 -0.74 19.76 2.25
C VAL A 206 -0.42 19.73 3.74
N LEU A 207 -1.14 20.53 4.53
CA LEU A 207 -0.99 20.56 5.98
C LEU A 207 -2.01 19.62 6.62
N PHE A 208 -1.57 18.86 7.62
CA PHE A 208 -2.40 17.95 8.39
C PHE A 208 -2.80 18.58 9.72
N GLU A 209 -4.09 18.67 9.97
CA GLU A 209 -4.62 19.04 11.27
C GLU A 209 -4.75 17.80 12.15
N ARG A 210 -4.49 17.94 13.45
CA ARG A 210 -4.67 16.84 14.38
C ARG A 210 -6.14 16.42 14.43
N ALA A 211 -6.44 15.22 13.91
CA ALA A 211 -7.75 14.62 14.06
C ALA A 211 -7.89 13.92 15.41
N GLU A 212 -9.13 13.77 15.86
CA GLU A 212 -9.44 12.83 16.93
C GLU A 212 -9.01 11.40 16.55
N ARG A 213 -8.57 10.62 17.52
CA ARG A 213 -8.12 9.25 17.30
C ARG A 213 -9.16 8.43 16.54
N GLY A 214 -8.73 7.80 15.44
CA GLY A 214 -9.59 6.92 14.64
C GLY A 214 -10.46 7.61 13.60
N LYS A 215 -10.41 8.93 13.47
CA LYS A 215 -11.10 9.71 12.43
C LYS A 215 -10.15 10.09 11.29
N GLN A 216 -10.72 10.53 10.17
CA GLN A 216 -9.96 11.13 9.08
C GLN A 216 -9.36 12.46 9.57
N SER A 217 -8.10 12.71 9.20
CA SER A 217 -7.48 14.01 9.42
C SER A 217 -8.05 15.05 8.44
N ASN A 218 -8.26 16.27 8.90
CA ASN A 218 -8.54 17.36 8.00
C ASN A 218 -7.26 17.75 7.26
N GLU A 219 -7.39 17.99 5.97
CA GLU A 219 -6.29 18.46 5.13
C GLU A 219 -6.56 19.90 4.72
N ARG A 220 -5.55 20.74 4.84
CA ARG A 220 -5.56 22.10 4.28
C ARG A 220 -4.52 22.16 3.16
N ARG A 221 -4.99 22.42 1.94
CA ARG A 221 -4.14 22.62 0.77
C ARG A 221 -3.87 24.09 0.57
N LEU A 222 -2.61 24.43 0.31
CA LEU A 222 -2.13 25.76 0.01
C LEU A 222 -1.39 25.71 -1.33
N ASP A 223 -1.66 26.68 -2.20
CA ASP A 223 -1.00 26.85 -3.50
C ASP A 223 0.36 27.51 -3.33
#